data_29b36b824887aaa8a5aa94f0c836907c
#
_entry.id   29b36b824887aaa8a5aa94f0c836907c
#
_cell.length_a   1.000
_cell.length_b   1.000
_cell.length_c   1.000
_cell.angle_alpha   90.00
_cell.angle_beta   90.00
_cell.angle_gamma   90.00
#
_symmetry.space_group_name_H-M   'P 1'
#
loop_
_entity.id
_entity.type
_entity.pdbx_description
1 polymer ?
#
loop_
_entity_poly.entity_id
_entity_poly.type
_entity_poly.pdbx_seq_one_letter_code
_entity_poly.pdbx_strand_id
1 'polypeptide(L)'
;MRNDDIIRPYSSVDVLRLRGSIQETYTVATRAAETLWGLLESKPYVHAMGAVTGNQAMQMVKAGMQAIYCSGWQVAADANDSHEMYPDQSLYAAHSVPMLVQKINNAFRRADQVEWLENNCQTQREWFAPIIADAEAGFGGPLNAFELMKSMIRAGAAGVHFEDQLSSAKKCGHLGGKVLVPASEFIKKLIAARLAADVMNTPTVLIARTDANSARLLTSDVDREDTPFICSGNITSEGFRHIYGGIDMAINRGLQYAPYADLLWCETGKPDLDEAKQFAEAIHDKYPNKMLAYNCSPSFNWKKNLDDSTIAKFQRELGAMGYKFQFITLAGFHNLNYNMFELARDYEKRDMSAYSALQEKEFESEKHGYTATKHQREVGTGYFDLVAQTISQDSSTLALDGSTEEEQF
;
A
#
# COMPACT_ATOMS: atom_id res chain seq x y z
N MET A 1 11.68 -9.97 19.69
CA MET A 1 11.30 -9.33 18.38
C MET A 1 10.07 -10.09 17.86
N ARG A 2 9.00 -9.39 17.40
CA ARG A 2 7.75 -10.06 16.95
C ARG A 2 7.90 -11.02 15.76
N ASN A 3 9.05 -11.10 15.11
CA ASN A 3 9.32 -11.88 13.89
C ASN A 3 10.37 -12.95 14.11
N ASP A 4 10.36 -13.63 15.27
CA ASP A 4 11.37 -14.64 15.60
C ASP A 4 11.30 -15.88 14.68
N ASP A 5 10.14 -16.13 14.04
CA ASP A 5 9.92 -17.23 13.09
C ASP A 5 10.43 -16.94 11.67
N ILE A 6 10.86 -15.72 11.37
CA ILE A 6 11.38 -15.34 10.04
C ILE A 6 12.85 -15.70 9.93
N ILE A 7 13.20 -16.48 8.90
CA ILE A 7 14.59 -16.89 8.64
C ILE A 7 15.44 -15.67 8.27
N ARG A 8 16.52 -15.50 9.02
CA ARG A 8 17.57 -14.50 8.80
C ARG A 8 18.91 -15.21 8.60
N PRO A 9 19.39 -15.36 7.34
CA PRO A 9 20.67 -16.01 7.08
C PRO A 9 21.88 -15.12 7.40
N TYR A 10 21.72 -14.20 8.34
CA TYR A 10 22.72 -13.24 8.81
C TYR A 10 22.62 -13.09 10.33
N SER A 11 23.71 -12.67 10.93
CA SER A 11 23.80 -12.49 12.39
C SER A 11 23.45 -11.04 12.83
N SER A 12 23.17 -10.86 14.12
CA SER A 12 23.05 -9.52 14.72
C SER A 12 24.32 -8.70 14.59
N VAL A 13 25.48 -9.34 14.52
CA VAL A 13 26.77 -8.65 14.30
C VAL A 13 26.83 -8.08 12.88
N ASP A 14 26.32 -8.79 11.88
CA ASP A 14 26.24 -8.27 10.51
C ASP A 14 25.31 -7.05 10.42
N VAL A 15 24.15 -7.12 11.09
CA VAL A 15 23.24 -5.98 11.20
C VAL A 15 23.91 -4.76 11.81
N LEU A 16 24.64 -4.92 12.92
CA LEU A 16 25.35 -3.82 13.57
C LEU A 16 26.45 -3.24 12.68
N ARG A 17 27.19 -4.06 11.97
CA ARG A 17 28.23 -3.61 11.03
C ARG A 17 27.64 -2.78 9.87
N LEU A 18 26.47 -3.17 9.38
CA LEU A 18 25.80 -2.48 8.26
C LEU A 18 25.05 -1.21 8.70
N ARG A 19 24.70 -1.09 9.98
CA ARG A 19 23.99 0.08 10.53
C ARG A 19 24.87 1.34 10.54
N GLY A 20 26.16 1.21 10.71
CA GLY A 20 27.06 2.33 10.89
C GLY A 20 27.16 2.79 12.35
N SER A 21 27.83 3.93 12.58
CA SER A 21 28.11 4.44 13.93
C SER A 21 26.97 5.26 14.55
N ILE A 22 26.03 5.74 13.74
CA ILE A 22 24.89 6.55 14.19
C ILE A 22 23.63 5.72 14.08
N GLN A 23 22.89 5.65 15.18
CA GLN A 23 21.56 5.07 15.18
C GLN A 23 20.51 6.17 14.96
N GLU A 24 19.95 6.21 13.75
CA GLU A 24 18.82 7.06 13.44
C GLU A 24 17.53 6.46 14.01
N THR A 25 16.54 7.30 14.31
CA THR A 25 15.20 6.89 14.72
C THR A 25 14.20 7.20 13.61
N TYR A 26 13.37 6.23 13.28
CA TYR A 26 12.32 6.34 12.26
C TYR A 26 10.96 6.30 12.95
N THR A 27 10.67 7.31 13.78
CA THR A 27 9.52 7.34 14.69
C THR A 27 8.20 7.06 13.99
N VAL A 28 7.93 7.69 12.85
CA VAL A 28 6.67 7.49 12.11
C VAL A 28 6.57 6.04 11.61
N ALA A 29 7.61 5.52 10.96
CA ALA A 29 7.62 4.15 10.45
C ALA A 29 7.48 3.12 11.58
N THR A 30 8.21 3.31 12.69
CA THR A 30 8.15 2.41 13.85
C THR A 30 6.76 2.39 14.47
N ARG A 31 6.19 3.55 14.78
CA ARG A 31 4.84 3.67 15.34
C ARG A 31 3.79 3.08 14.41
N ALA A 32 3.84 3.42 13.12
CA ALA A 32 2.90 2.90 12.13
C ALA A 32 3.02 1.37 11.96
N ALA A 33 4.24 0.81 11.96
CA ALA A 33 4.44 -0.63 11.90
C ALA A 33 3.93 -1.35 13.17
N GLU A 34 4.17 -0.80 14.35
CA GLU A 34 3.62 -1.34 15.60
C GLU A 34 2.09 -1.30 15.63
N THR A 35 1.49 -0.20 15.13
CA THR A 35 0.04 -0.08 14.97
C THR A 35 -0.48 -1.14 13.99
N LEU A 36 0.19 -1.34 12.83
CA LEU A 36 -0.19 -2.36 11.86
C LEU A 36 -0.16 -3.76 12.48
N TRP A 37 0.92 -4.11 13.20
CA TRP A 37 1.01 -5.38 13.92
C TRP A 37 -0.12 -5.56 14.90
N GLY A 38 -0.42 -4.54 15.72
CA GLY A 38 -1.55 -4.57 16.66
C GLY A 38 -2.89 -4.82 15.96
N LEU A 39 -3.13 -4.19 14.82
CA LEU A 39 -4.34 -4.39 14.02
C LEU A 39 -4.41 -5.82 13.43
N LEU A 40 -3.32 -6.32 12.83
CA LEU A 40 -3.25 -7.66 12.24
C LEU A 40 -3.48 -8.77 13.28
N GLU A 41 -2.99 -8.58 14.50
CA GLU A 41 -3.16 -9.53 15.61
C GLU A 41 -4.56 -9.48 16.22
N SER A 42 -5.13 -8.27 16.42
CA SER A 42 -6.37 -8.08 17.17
C SER A 42 -7.65 -8.13 16.35
N LYS A 43 -7.59 -7.80 15.04
CA LYS A 43 -8.78 -7.74 14.18
C LYS A 43 -8.97 -9.04 13.40
N PRO A 44 -10.21 -9.39 13.04
CA PRO A 44 -10.45 -10.47 12.08
C PRO A 44 -9.69 -10.26 10.78
N TYR A 45 -9.73 -9.05 10.27
CA TYR A 45 -8.92 -8.55 9.15
C TYR A 45 -8.82 -7.03 9.20
N VAL A 46 -7.80 -6.49 8.56
CA VAL A 46 -7.57 -5.06 8.33
C VAL A 46 -7.85 -4.78 6.86
N HIS A 47 -8.69 -3.80 6.58
CA HIS A 47 -8.95 -3.37 5.20
C HIS A 47 -8.36 -1.99 4.94
N ALA A 48 -7.88 -1.78 3.70
CA ALA A 48 -7.27 -0.55 3.27
C ALA A 48 -7.76 -0.15 1.87
N MET A 49 -7.60 1.11 1.53
CA MET A 49 -7.86 1.62 0.18
C MET A 49 -6.64 2.37 -0.34
N GLY A 50 -6.42 2.27 -1.65
CA GLY A 50 -5.37 3.00 -2.34
C GLY A 50 -5.63 4.51 -2.32
N ALA A 51 -4.70 5.31 -1.78
CA ALA A 51 -4.73 6.76 -1.85
C ALA A 51 -3.73 7.27 -2.90
N VAL A 52 -4.13 8.28 -3.69
CA VAL A 52 -3.27 8.97 -4.68
C VAL A 52 -2.69 10.26 -4.08
N THR A 53 -3.38 10.85 -3.11
CA THR A 53 -2.99 12.11 -2.48
C THR A 53 -3.05 12.02 -0.96
N GLY A 54 -2.30 12.92 -0.29
CA GLY A 54 -2.37 13.05 1.17
C GLY A 54 -3.76 13.45 1.66
N ASN A 55 -4.46 14.32 0.92
CA ASN A 55 -5.83 14.71 1.27
C ASN A 55 -6.82 13.55 1.20
N GLN A 56 -6.73 12.69 0.18
CA GLN A 56 -7.55 11.46 0.16
C GLN A 56 -7.29 10.59 1.38
N ALA A 57 -6.02 10.38 1.74
CA ALA A 57 -5.66 9.58 2.91
C ALA A 57 -6.19 10.20 4.21
N MET A 58 -6.14 11.54 4.37
CA MET A 58 -6.74 12.23 5.50
C MET A 58 -8.25 11.96 5.60
N GLN A 59 -8.98 12.06 4.49
CA GLN A 59 -10.42 11.77 4.47
C GLN A 59 -10.72 10.30 4.79
N MET A 60 -9.89 9.37 4.32
CA MET A 60 -10.01 7.94 4.67
C MET A 60 -9.88 7.73 6.19
N VAL A 61 -8.90 8.37 6.84
CA VAL A 61 -8.71 8.30 8.30
C VAL A 61 -9.89 8.94 9.04
N LYS A 62 -10.38 10.11 8.60
CA LYS A 62 -11.57 10.75 9.17
C LYS A 62 -12.81 9.87 9.07
N ALA A 63 -12.96 9.14 7.97
CA ALA A 63 -14.04 8.20 7.75
C ALA A 63 -13.88 6.87 8.53
N GLY A 64 -12.81 6.70 9.31
CA GLY A 64 -12.59 5.53 10.16
C GLY A 64 -11.74 4.42 9.55
N MET A 65 -11.11 4.64 8.39
CA MET A 65 -10.14 3.68 7.86
C MET A 65 -8.90 3.61 8.75
N GLN A 66 -8.47 2.38 9.05
CA GLN A 66 -7.37 2.12 9.98
C GLN A 66 -6.04 1.87 9.29
N ALA A 67 -6.03 1.71 7.97
CA ALA A 67 -4.83 1.51 7.16
C ALA A 67 -5.00 2.11 5.76
N ILE A 68 -3.90 2.49 5.16
CA ILE A 68 -3.83 3.06 3.80
C ILE A 68 -2.95 2.15 2.93
N TYR A 69 -3.36 1.97 1.69
CA TYR A 69 -2.53 1.31 0.69
C TYR A 69 -1.91 2.35 -0.26
N CYS A 70 -0.62 2.22 -0.52
CA CYS A 70 0.11 3.05 -1.50
C CYS A 70 0.45 2.19 -2.72
N SER A 71 -0.37 2.31 -3.75
CA SER A 71 -0.35 1.48 -4.96
C SER A 71 0.70 1.95 -5.96
N GLY A 72 1.56 1.05 -6.42
CA GLY A 72 2.47 1.31 -7.54
C GLY A 72 1.72 1.63 -8.84
N TRP A 73 0.59 0.98 -9.10
CA TRP A 73 -0.26 1.31 -10.24
C TRP A 73 -0.74 2.77 -10.21
N GLN A 74 -1.22 3.26 -9.06
CA GLN A 74 -1.66 4.65 -8.90
C GLN A 74 -0.49 5.63 -9.01
N VAL A 75 0.68 5.25 -8.51
CA VAL A 75 1.92 6.03 -8.69
C VAL A 75 2.29 6.11 -10.16
N ALA A 76 2.27 5.00 -10.90
CA ALA A 76 2.53 5.00 -12.34
C ALA A 76 1.56 5.94 -13.08
N ALA A 77 0.27 5.88 -12.74
CA ALA A 77 -0.78 6.62 -13.45
C ALA A 77 -0.74 8.13 -13.20
N ASP A 78 -0.50 8.58 -11.94
CA ASP A 78 -0.78 9.99 -11.59
C ASP A 78 0.06 10.55 -10.41
N ALA A 79 1.02 9.81 -9.88
CA ALA A 79 1.74 10.26 -8.68
C ALA A 79 3.26 9.99 -8.71
N ASN A 80 3.82 9.71 -9.88
CA ASN A 80 5.27 9.52 -10.02
C ASN A 80 5.99 10.88 -10.20
N ASP A 81 7.27 10.89 -9.87
CA ASP A 81 8.13 12.07 -9.96
C ASP A 81 8.69 12.33 -11.36
N SER A 82 8.44 11.46 -12.32
CA SER A 82 8.71 11.72 -13.75
C SER A 82 7.65 12.63 -14.37
N HIS A 83 6.54 12.90 -13.66
CA HIS A 83 5.40 13.70 -14.13
C HIS A 83 4.73 13.15 -15.40
N GLU A 84 4.85 11.85 -15.63
CA GLU A 84 4.31 11.16 -16.80
C GLU A 84 3.14 10.25 -16.40
N MET A 85 2.26 9.96 -17.33
CA MET A 85 1.24 8.94 -17.17
C MET A 85 1.77 7.63 -17.74
N TYR A 86 2.03 6.65 -16.87
CA TYR A 86 2.56 5.36 -17.25
C TYR A 86 1.57 4.22 -16.98
N PRO A 87 1.62 3.15 -17.77
CA PRO A 87 1.07 1.86 -17.36
C PRO A 87 1.90 1.31 -16.18
N ASP A 88 1.31 0.41 -15.42
CA ASP A 88 1.98 -0.26 -14.30
C ASP A 88 2.99 -1.32 -14.80
N GLN A 89 4.15 -0.84 -15.19
CA GLN A 89 5.27 -1.62 -15.74
C GLN A 89 6.64 -1.16 -15.20
N SER A 90 6.66 -0.57 -14.00
CA SER A 90 7.87 -0.04 -13.34
C SER A 90 8.67 0.93 -14.23
N LEU A 91 7.98 1.80 -14.99
CA LEU A 91 8.61 2.79 -15.86
C LEU A 91 9.01 4.07 -15.12
N TYR A 92 8.45 4.29 -13.93
CA TYR A 92 8.79 5.40 -13.06
C TYR A 92 10.01 5.07 -12.18
N ALA A 93 10.62 6.10 -11.61
CA ALA A 93 11.79 5.94 -10.76
C ALA A 93 11.46 5.25 -9.43
N ALA A 94 12.34 4.40 -8.92
CA ALA A 94 12.13 3.58 -7.72
C ALA A 94 11.74 4.37 -6.46
N HIS A 95 12.09 5.66 -6.38
CA HIS A 95 11.75 6.51 -5.25
C HIS A 95 10.36 7.16 -5.32
N SER A 96 9.61 7.00 -6.42
CA SER A 96 8.28 7.61 -6.58
C SER A 96 7.27 7.11 -5.53
N VAL A 97 7.24 5.81 -5.23
CA VAL A 97 6.36 5.27 -4.17
C VAL A 97 6.78 5.78 -2.78
N PRO A 98 8.08 5.73 -2.37
CA PRO A 98 8.52 6.40 -1.15
C PRO A 98 8.12 7.87 -1.04
N MET A 99 8.20 8.64 -2.13
CA MET A 99 7.78 10.05 -2.15
C MET A 99 6.28 10.21 -1.88
N LEU A 100 5.42 9.36 -2.44
CA LEU A 100 3.99 9.39 -2.14
C LEU A 100 3.71 9.00 -0.69
N VAL A 101 4.38 7.99 -0.14
CA VAL A 101 4.29 7.62 1.28
C VAL A 101 4.65 8.81 2.16
N GLN A 102 5.75 9.50 1.85
CA GLN A 102 6.17 10.70 2.58
C GLN A 102 5.14 11.83 2.47
N LYS A 103 4.58 12.07 1.28
CA LYS A 103 3.53 13.07 1.03
C LYS A 103 2.28 12.79 1.87
N ILE A 104 1.86 11.53 1.95
CA ILE A 104 0.72 11.12 2.79
C ILE A 104 1.04 11.35 4.28
N ASN A 105 2.21 10.92 4.76
CA ASN A 105 2.62 11.14 6.14
C ASN A 105 2.77 12.64 6.50
N ASN A 106 3.17 13.47 5.54
CA ASN A 106 3.22 14.93 5.74
C ASN A 106 1.81 15.54 5.86
N ALA A 107 0.82 15.03 5.12
CA ALA A 107 -0.57 15.41 5.27
C ALA A 107 -1.12 14.97 6.65
N PHE A 108 -0.84 13.75 7.09
CA PHE A 108 -1.19 13.28 8.43
C PHE A 108 -0.55 14.14 9.53
N ARG A 109 0.72 14.50 9.38
CA ARG A 109 1.40 15.40 10.33
C ARG A 109 0.73 16.76 10.40
N ARG A 110 0.30 17.32 9.27
CA ARG A 110 -0.44 18.59 9.26
C ARG A 110 -1.80 18.45 9.94
N ALA A 111 -2.53 17.39 9.65
CA ALA A 111 -3.82 17.13 10.30
C ALA A 111 -3.68 16.93 11.82
N ASP A 112 -2.65 16.19 12.26
CA ASP A 112 -2.30 16.03 13.67
C ASP A 112 -1.98 17.38 14.34
N GLN A 113 -1.17 18.23 13.70
CA GLN A 113 -0.83 19.57 14.22
C GLN A 113 -2.05 20.48 14.34
N VAL A 114 -2.98 20.44 13.38
CA VAL A 114 -4.21 21.20 13.42
C VAL A 114 -5.10 20.72 14.57
N GLU A 115 -5.33 19.41 14.66
CA GLU A 115 -6.16 18.82 15.74
C GLU A 115 -5.54 19.06 17.12
N TRP A 116 -4.23 18.92 17.27
CA TRP A 116 -3.51 19.18 18.51
C TRP A 116 -3.68 20.61 18.98
N LEU A 117 -3.55 21.57 18.07
CA LEU A 117 -3.75 22.99 18.37
C LEU A 117 -5.18 23.28 18.81
N GLU A 118 -6.17 22.79 18.07
CA GLU A 118 -7.59 23.07 18.31
C GLU A 118 -8.14 22.39 19.57
N ASN A 119 -7.54 21.27 19.99
CA ASN A 119 -7.99 20.49 21.14
C ASN A 119 -7.10 20.66 22.40
N ASN A 120 -6.50 21.83 22.57
CA ASN A 120 -5.67 22.14 23.76
C ASN A 120 -4.56 21.10 24.01
N CYS A 121 -3.81 20.75 22.98
CA CYS A 121 -2.73 19.77 23.02
C CYS A 121 -3.19 18.35 23.37
N GLN A 122 -4.37 17.95 22.90
CA GLN A 122 -4.89 16.59 23.03
C GLN A 122 -5.21 16.01 21.65
N THR A 123 -4.84 14.75 21.41
CA THR A 123 -5.24 14.02 20.20
C THR A 123 -6.51 13.24 20.44
N GLN A 124 -7.44 13.29 19.49
CA GLN A 124 -8.69 12.54 19.52
C GLN A 124 -8.66 11.31 18.63
N ARG A 125 -7.72 11.27 17.67
CA ARG A 125 -7.55 10.15 16.72
C ARG A 125 -6.10 9.84 16.42
N GLU A 126 -5.85 8.62 15.97
CA GLU A 126 -4.56 8.22 15.40
C GLU A 126 -4.49 8.67 13.94
N TRP A 127 -3.80 9.78 13.68
CA TRP A 127 -3.62 10.30 12.34
C TRP A 127 -2.64 9.48 11.50
N PHE A 128 -1.59 8.94 12.14
CA PHE A 128 -0.56 8.17 11.46
C PHE A 128 -1.00 6.73 11.19
N ALA A 129 -2.14 6.59 10.46
CA ALA A 129 -2.60 5.29 10.02
C ALA A 129 -1.49 4.56 9.24
N PRO A 130 -1.26 3.26 9.50
CA PRO A 130 -0.21 2.50 8.84
C PRO A 130 -0.40 2.49 7.32
N ILE A 131 0.67 2.80 6.60
CA ILE A 131 0.73 2.77 5.14
C ILE A 131 1.46 1.50 4.71
N ILE A 132 0.79 0.67 3.90
CA ILE A 132 1.39 -0.49 3.24
C ILE A 132 1.72 -0.09 1.82
N ALA A 133 3.00 -0.18 1.43
CA ALA A 133 3.52 0.38 0.20
C ALA A 133 3.98 -0.69 -0.80
N ASP A 134 3.77 -0.41 -2.07
CA ASP A 134 4.15 -1.23 -3.21
C ASP A 134 5.63 -1.01 -3.55
N ALA A 135 6.45 -2.04 -3.46
CA ALA A 135 7.84 -2.02 -3.91
C ALA A 135 8.05 -2.69 -5.27
N GLU A 136 6.94 -3.00 -5.99
CA GLU A 136 7.02 -3.65 -7.29
C GLU A 136 7.86 -4.96 -7.23
N ALA A 137 8.61 -5.25 -8.27
CA ALA A 137 9.60 -6.33 -8.26
C ALA A 137 10.97 -5.93 -7.66
N GLY A 138 11.04 -4.79 -6.94
CA GLY A 138 12.25 -4.30 -6.28
C GLY A 138 13.16 -3.44 -7.16
N PHE A 139 12.76 -3.09 -8.38
CA PHE A 139 13.50 -2.24 -9.34
C PHE A 139 14.92 -2.74 -9.65
N GLY A 140 15.15 -4.04 -9.53
CA GLY A 140 16.43 -4.68 -9.81
C GLY A 140 16.66 -5.93 -8.97
N GLY A 141 17.89 -6.12 -8.52
CA GLY A 141 18.30 -7.27 -7.70
C GLY A 141 18.15 -7.04 -6.20
N PRO A 142 18.73 -7.93 -5.37
CA PRO A 142 18.63 -7.85 -3.90
C PRO A 142 19.16 -6.53 -3.30
N LEU A 143 20.21 -5.94 -3.88
CA LEU A 143 20.75 -4.66 -3.39
C LEU A 143 19.79 -3.50 -3.65
N ASN A 144 19.06 -3.54 -4.78
CA ASN A 144 18.01 -2.56 -5.06
C ASN A 144 16.85 -2.71 -4.07
N ALA A 145 16.41 -3.94 -3.78
CA ALA A 145 15.37 -4.22 -2.79
C ALA A 145 15.77 -3.74 -1.39
N PHE A 146 17.05 -3.92 -0.99
CA PHE A 146 17.59 -3.40 0.27
C PHE A 146 17.48 -1.87 0.36
N GLU A 147 17.94 -1.13 -0.64
CA GLU A 147 17.90 0.34 -0.63
C GLU A 147 16.48 0.87 -0.77
N LEU A 148 15.62 0.21 -1.57
CA LEU A 148 14.22 0.59 -1.69
C LEU A 148 13.47 0.43 -0.36
N MET A 149 13.66 -0.69 0.35
CA MET A 149 13.09 -0.87 1.69
C MET A 149 13.54 0.22 2.66
N LYS A 150 14.82 0.61 2.64
CA LYS A 150 15.31 1.73 3.46
C LYS A 150 14.61 3.04 3.11
N SER A 151 14.39 3.30 1.82
CA SER A 151 13.66 4.49 1.36
C SER A 151 12.20 4.48 1.82
N MET A 152 11.53 3.35 1.78
CA MET A 152 10.15 3.16 2.30
C MET A 152 10.09 3.46 3.81
N ILE A 153 11.04 2.93 4.59
CA ILE A 153 11.11 3.17 6.03
C ILE A 153 11.36 4.65 6.34
N ARG A 154 12.29 5.30 5.64
CA ARG A 154 12.52 6.75 5.79
C ARG A 154 11.28 7.58 5.49
N ALA A 155 10.50 7.17 4.51
CA ALA A 155 9.24 7.80 4.15
C ALA A 155 8.11 7.55 5.18
N GLY A 156 8.28 6.57 6.08
CA GLY A 156 7.31 6.24 7.13
C GLY A 156 6.36 5.11 6.79
N ALA A 157 6.71 4.20 5.87
CA ALA A 157 5.91 3.01 5.57
C ALA A 157 5.88 2.04 6.77
N ALA A 158 4.70 1.50 7.05
CA ALA A 158 4.46 0.49 8.09
C ALA A 158 4.70 -0.93 7.59
N GLY A 159 4.38 -1.16 6.33
CA GLY A 159 4.58 -2.43 5.64
C GLY A 159 4.95 -2.21 4.18
N VAL A 160 5.62 -3.18 3.59
CA VAL A 160 6.07 -3.13 2.20
C VAL A 160 5.90 -4.52 1.58
N HIS A 161 5.37 -4.57 0.37
CA HIS A 161 5.36 -5.80 -0.39
C HIS A 161 6.29 -5.75 -1.59
N PHE A 162 6.87 -6.92 -1.92
CA PHE A 162 7.64 -7.19 -3.11
C PHE A 162 7.00 -8.34 -3.88
N GLU A 163 7.24 -8.42 -5.19
CA GLU A 163 6.70 -9.48 -6.04
C GLU A 163 7.79 -10.21 -6.83
N ASP A 164 7.51 -11.47 -7.21
CA ASP A 164 8.45 -12.40 -7.83
C ASP A 164 8.59 -12.23 -9.35
N GLN A 165 8.23 -11.07 -9.89
CA GLN A 165 8.42 -10.76 -11.30
C GLN A 165 9.86 -10.28 -11.61
N LEU A 166 10.27 -10.43 -12.88
CA LEU A 166 11.46 -9.80 -13.41
C LEU A 166 11.27 -8.28 -13.46
N SER A 167 12.08 -7.51 -12.75
CA SER A 167 11.94 -6.05 -12.62
C SER A 167 11.94 -5.33 -13.98
N SER A 168 12.78 -5.75 -14.92
CA SER A 168 12.90 -5.13 -16.25
C SER A 168 11.74 -5.45 -17.21
N ALA A 169 10.89 -6.43 -16.87
CA ALA A 169 9.73 -6.84 -17.67
C ALA A 169 8.44 -6.89 -16.83
N LYS A 170 8.42 -6.21 -15.68
CA LYS A 170 7.29 -6.18 -14.75
C LYS A 170 5.99 -5.74 -15.43
N LYS A 171 4.91 -6.38 -15.06
CA LYS A 171 3.54 -6.08 -15.50
C LYS A 171 2.62 -5.99 -14.28
N CYS A 172 1.58 -5.16 -14.37
CA CYS A 172 0.46 -5.23 -13.43
C CYS A 172 -0.05 -6.66 -13.31
N GLY A 173 -0.48 -7.07 -12.13
CA GLY A 173 -0.99 -8.42 -11.87
C GLY A 173 -2.08 -8.89 -12.83
N HIS A 174 -2.83 -7.98 -13.44
CA HIS A 174 -3.94 -8.23 -14.37
C HIS A 174 -3.56 -8.05 -15.85
N LEU A 175 -2.30 -7.77 -16.15
CA LEU A 175 -1.78 -7.73 -17.52
C LEU A 175 -1.18 -9.09 -17.91
N GLY A 176 -1.14 -9.37 -19.22
CA GLY A 176 -0.41 -10.50 -19.79
C GLY A 176 1.10 -10.27 -19.83
N GLY A 177 1.86 -11.30 -20.21
CA GLY A 177 3.31 -11.19 -20.44
C GLY A 177 4.15 -11.09 -19.16
N LYS A 178 3.62 -11.53 -18.02
CA LYS A 178 4.38 -11.59 -16.75
C LYS A 178 5.50 -12.61 -16.85
N VAL A 179 6.70 -12.21 -16.42
CA VAL A 179 7.89 -13.05 -16.34
C VAL A 179 8.30 -13.17 -14.90
N LEU A 180 8.33 -14.41 -14.37
CA LEU A 180 8.81 -14.67 -13.02
C LEU A 180 10.34 -14.79 -13.01
N VAL A 181 10.94 -14.43 -11.87
CA VAL A 181 12.30 -14.85 -11.55
C VAL A 181 12.28 -16.19 -10.82
N PRO A 182 13.39 -16.96 -10.75
CA PRO A 182 13.47 -18.14 -9.89
C PRO A 182 13.09 -17.82 -8.45
N ALA A 183 12.43 -18.75 -7.76
CA ALA A 183 12.00 -18.55 -6.38
C ALA A 183 13.18 -18.18 -5.46
N SER A 184 14.35 -18.79 -5.66
CA SER A 184 15.58 -18.48 -4.91
C SER A 184 16.08 -17.06 -5.12
N GLU A 185 15.86 -16.46 -6.29
CA GLU A 185 16.20 -15.06 -6.56
C GLU A 185 15.27 -14.13 -5.79
N PHE A 186 13.97 -14.39 -5.82
CA PHE A 186 13.00 -13.60 -5.08
C PHE A 186 13.20 -13.71 -3.56
N ILE A 187 13.51 -14.90 -3.04
CA ILE A 187 13.87 -15.11 -1.62
C ILE A 187 15.05 -14.21 -1.21
N LYS A 188 16.07 -14.05 -2.06
CA LYS A 188 17.17 -13.12 -1.78
C LYS A 188 16.71 -11.66 -1.68
N LYS A 189 15.71 -11.24 -2.47
CA LYS A 189 15.10 -9.90 -2.35
C LYS A 189 14.34 -9.75 -1.02
N LEU A 190 13.58 -10.77 -0.61
CA LEU A 190 12.89 -10.77 0.70
C LEU A 190 13.88 -10.70 1.86
N ILE A 191 14.96 -11.49 1.82
CA ILE A 191 16.05 -11.42 2.81
C ILE A 191 16.69 -10.04 2.85
N ALA A 192 16.95 -9.43 1.70
CA ALA A 192 17.51 -8.08 1.59
C ALA A 192 16.59 -7.02 2.17
N ALA A 193 15.29 -7.10 1.90
CA ALA A 193 14.29 -6.21 2.47
C ALA A 193 14.19 -6.37 4.00
N ARG A 194 14.21 -7.61 4.52
CA ARG A 194 14.24 -7.87 5.97
C ARG A 194 15.52 -7.34 6.61
N LEU A 195 16.66 -7.57 5.99
CA LEU A 195 17.93 -7.05 6.46
C LEU A 195 17.91 -5.51 6.55
N ALA A 196 17.31 -4.83 5.57
CA ALA A 196 17.16 -3.38 5.61
C ALA A 196 16.32 -2.93 6.81
N ALA A 197 15.19 -3.58 7.09
CA ALA A 197 14.36 -3.29 8.26
C ALA A 197 15.11 -3.53 9.58
N ASP A 198 15.86 -4.63 9.70
CA ASP A 198 16.68 -4.93 10.87
C ASP A 198 17.83 -3.92 11.05
N VAL A 199 18.51 -3.51 9.97
CA VAL A 199 19.55 -2.46 9.98
C VAL A 199 18.96 -1.13 10.45
N MET A 200 17.79 -0.76 9.99
CA MET A 200 17.09 0.47 10.39
C MET A 200 16.36 0.35 11.73
N ASN A 201 16.37 -0.84 12.33
CA ASN A 201 15.74 -1.13 13.62
C ASN A 201 14.24 -0.78 13.65
N THR A 202 13.51 -1.16 12.60
CA THR A 202 12.06 -0.95 12.48
C THR A 202 11.33 -2.29 12.34
N PRO A 203 10.17 -2.48 12.99
CA PRO A 203 9.39 -3.71 12.89
C PRO A 203 8.51 -3.74 11.62
N THR A 204 9.04 -3.26 10.50
CA THR A 204 8.30 -3.12 9.24
C THR A 204 7.75 -4.48 8.79
N VAL A 205 6.47 -4.50 8.46
CA VAL A 205 5.80 -5.70 7.93
C VAL A 205 6.24 -5.96 6.50
N LEU A 206 6.71 -7.17 6.23
CA LEU A 206 7.14 -7.61 4.90
C LEU A 206 6.12 -8.58 4.31
N ILE A 207 5.61 -8.27 3.12
CA ILE A 207 4.64 -9.09 2.39
C ILE A 207 5.31 -9.63 1.13
N ALA A 208 5.26 -10.93 0.92
CA ALA A 208 5.71 -11.59 -0.30
C ALA A 208 4.52 -11.83 -1.23
N ARG A 209 4.52 -11.19 -2.40
CA ARG A 209 3.55 -11.41 -3.46
C ARG A 209 4.09 -12.41 -4.48
N THR A 210 3.25 -13.35 -4.91
CA THR A 210 3.52 -14.17 -6.09
C THR A 210 2.52 -13.89 -7.20
N ASP A 211 3.03 -13.76 -8.41
CA ASP A 211 2.27 -13.63 -9.65
C ASP A 211 2.15 -14.95 -10.43
N ALA A 212 2.59 -16.05 -9.82
CA ALA A 212 2.67 -17.37 -10.47
C ALA A 212 1.32 -17.90 -10.95
N ASN A 213 0.19 -17.46 -10.35
CA ASN A 213 -1.14 -17.91 -10.75
C ASN A 213 -1.45 -17.59 -12.22
N SER A 214 -1.01 -16.44 -12.73
CA SER A 214 -1.29 -16.03 -14.11
C SER A 214 -0.04 -15.84 -14.98
N ALA A 215 1.17 -15.94 -14.44
CA ALA A 215 2.41 -15.86 -15.23
C ALA A 215 2.55 -17.05 -16.18
N ARG A 216 3.23 -16.82 -17.29
CA ARG A 216 3.47 -17.84 -18.34
C ARG A 216 4.94 -17.94 -18.73
N LEU A 217 5.80 -17.14 -18.14
CA LEU A 217 7.22 -17.07 -18.43
C LEU A 217 8.04 -17.07 -17.15
N LEU A 218 9.23 -17.69 -17.22
CA LEU A 218 10.22 -17.79 -16.15
C LEU A 218 11.59 -17.48 -16.75
N THR A 219 12.41 -16.70 -16.06
CA THR A 219 13.74 -16.29 -16.58
C THR A 219 14.74 -17.44 -16.68
N SER A 220 14.64 -18.42 -15.77
CA SER A 220 15.62 -19.53 -15.67
C SER A 220 15.03 -20.73 -14.95
N ASP A 221 15.54 -21.91 -15.27
CA ASP A 221 15.19 -23.22 -14.69
C ASP A 221 16.17 -23.71 -13.61
N VAL A 222 16.86 -22.79 -12.96
CA VAL A 222 17.88 -23.13 -11.95
C VAL A 222 17.29 -23.72 -10.67
N ASP A 223 16.01 -23.42 -10.35
CA ASP A 223 15.34 -23.91 -9.16
C ASP A 223 14.57 -25.19 -9.43
N ARG A 224 14.89 -26.25 -8.68
CA ARG A 224 14.24 -27.56 -8.79
C ARG A 224 12.73 -27.48 -8.50
N GLU A 225 12.34 -26.63 -7.57
CA GLU A 225 10.95 -26.46 -7.15
C GLU A 225 10.09 -25.81 -8.26
N ASP A 226 10.68 -25.06 -9.19
CA ASP A 226 10.00 -24.51 -10.35
C ASP A 226 9.92 -25.51 -11.53
N THR A 227 10.78 -26.54 -11.55
CA THR A 227 10.87 -27.51 -12.65
C THR A 227 9.55 -28.18 -13.02
N PRO A 228 8.66 -28.59 -12.07
CA PRO A 228 7.39 -29.24 -12.39
C PRO A 228 6.44 -28.36 -13.22
N PHE A 229 6.63 -27.04 -13.19
CA PHE A 229 5.77 -26.06 -13.87
C PHE A 229 6.32 -25.59 -15.20
N ILE A 230 7.53 -26.04 -15.60
CA ILE A 230 8.16 -25.66 -16.88
C ILE A 230 7.56 -26.49 -17.99
N CYS A 231 7.08 -25.83 -19.04
CA CYS A 231 6.61 -26.50 -20.23
C CYS A 231 7.79 -27.10 -21.02
N SER A 232 7.59 -28.32 -21.55
CA SER A 232 8.53 -28.88 -22.53
C SER A 232 8.41 -28.06 -23.83
N GLY A 233 9.51 -27.52 -24.33
CA GLY A 233 9.47 -26.79 -25.59
C GLY A 233 10.58 -25.75 -25.73
N ASN A 234 10.42 -24.89 -26.74
CA ASN A 234 11.40 -23.88 -27.09
C ASN A 234 11.43 -22.75 -26.04
N ILE A 235 12.60 -22.17 -25.87
CA ILE A 235 12.82 -20.94 -25.11
C ILE A 235 12.36 -19.77 -25.99
N THR A 236 11.88 -18.67 -25.38
CA THR A 236 11.53 -17.45 -26.11
C THR A 236 12.78 -16.80 -26.72
N SER A 237 12.58 -15.82 -27.61
CA SER A 237 13.68 -15.04 -28.18
C SER A 237 14.53 -14.32 -27.15
N GLU A 238 13.93 -13.98 -26.00
CA GLU A 238 14.61 -13.34 -24.86
C GLU A 238 15.31 -14.33 -23.93
N GLY A 239 15.17 -15.64 -24.17
CA GLY A 239 15.76 -16.69 -23.35
C GLY A 239 14.87 -17.18 -22.19
N PHE A 240 13.60 -16.80 -22.13
CA PHE A 240 12.68 -17.21 -21.07
C PHE A 240 12.12 -18.62 -21.32
N ARG A 241 11.85 -19.35 -20.23
CA ARG A 241 11.13 -20.61 -20.24
C ARG A 241 9.63 -20.37 -20.21
N HIS A 242 8.87 -21.13 -20.99
CA HIS A 242 7.42 -21.19 -20.81
C HIS A 242 7.04 -21.99 -19.59
N ILE A 243 6.04 -21.52 -18.83
CA ILE A 243 5.49 -22.19 -17.65
C ILE A 243 3.98 -22.31 -17.73
N TYR A 244 3.42 -23.31 -17.03
CA TYR A 244 1.98 -23.49 -16.95
C TYR A 244 1.34 -22.43 -16.06
N GLY A 245 2.02 -21.98 -15.00
CA GLY A 245 1.44 -21.13 -13.96
C GLY A 245 0.30 -21.82 -13.23
N GLY A 246 -0.61 -21.01 -12.66
CA GLY A 246 -1.79 -21.52 -11.97
C GLY A 246 -1.62 -21.61 -10.45
N ILE A 247 -2.72 -21.96 -9.77
CA ILE A 247 -2.78 -21.96 -8.31
C ILE A 247 -1.76 -22.90 -7.67
N ASP A 248 -1.49 -24.06 -8.28
CA ASP A 248 -0.52 -25.02 -7.74
C ASP A 248 0.90 -24.44 -7.74
N MET A 249 1.27 -23.69 -8.79
CA MET A 249 2.56 -22.98 -8.80
C MET A 249 2.59 -21.85 -7.78
N ALA A 250 1.50 -21.11 -7.64
CA ALA A 250 1.38 -20.06 -6.63
C ALA A 250 1.50 -20.61 -5.21
N ILE A 251 0.87 -21.74 -4.91
CA ILE A 251 1.00 -22.47 -3.64
C ILE A 251 2.46 -22.90 -3.42
N ASN A 252 3.08 -23.53 -4.41
CA ASN A 252 4.47 -23.97 -4.32
C ASN A 252 5.38 -22.79 -3.95
N ARG A 253 5.24 -21.66 -4.63
CA ARG A 253 6.01 -20.46 -4.35
C ARG A 253 5.67 -19.84 -3.00
N GLY A 254 4.39 -19.77 -2.63
CA GLY A 254 3.95 -19.32 -1.31
C GLY A 254 4.59 -20.09 -0.18
N LEU A 255 4.67 -21.43 -0.29
CA LEU A 255 5.32 -22.30 0.68
C LEU A 255 6.84 -22.04 0.79
N GLN A 256 7.50 -21.68 -0.30
CA GLN A 256 8.92 -21.30 -0.29
C GLN A 256 9.16 -19.93 0.32
N TYR A 257 8.24 -18.96 0.13
CA TYR A 257 8.36 -17.59 0.62
C TYR A 257 7.94 -17.44 2.09
N ALA A 258 7.08 -18.32 2.59
CA ALA A 258 6.54 -18.25 3.95
C ALA A 258 7.59 -18.10 5.05
N PRO A 259 8.78 -18.73 5.00
CA PRO A 259 9.81 -18.53 6.02
C PRO A 259 10.48 -17.15 6.00
N TYR A 260 10.26 -16.32 4.97
CA TYR A 260 11.00 -15.08 4.74
C TYR A 260 10.12 -13.82 4.77
N ALA A 261 8.80 -13.98 4.85
CA ALA A 261 7.85 -12.86 4.88
C ALA A 261 6.81 -13.02 5.98
N ASP A 262 6.28 -11.91 6.47
CA ASP A 262 5.26 -11.90 7.52
C ASP A 262 3.90 -12.32 6.97
N LEU A 263 3.53 -11.80 5.79
CA LEU A 263 2.32 -12.16 5.07
C LEU A 263 2.67 -12.70 3.67
N LEU A 264 1.78 -13.52 3.14
CA LEU A 264 1.82 -13.96 1.75
C LEU A 264 0.64 -13.41 0.98
N TRP A 265 0.87 -13.03 -0.27
CA TRP A 265 -0.14 -12.58 -1.21
C TRP A 265 -0.02 -13.35 -2.53
N CYS A 266 -1.07 -14.09 -2.89
CA CYS A 266 -1.24 -14.65 -4.22
C CYS A 266 -2.07 -13.68 -5.07
N GLU A 267 -1.51 -13.13 -6.15
CA GLU A 267 -2.27 -12.29 -7.07
C GLU A 267 -3.25 -13.14 -7.88
N THR A 268 -4.53 -12.73 -7.92
CA THR A 268 -5.61 -13.46 -8.57
C THR A 268 -6.21 -12.68 -9.73
N GLY A 269 -6.86 -13.35 -10.68
CA GLY A 269 -7.44 -12.72 -11.87
C GLY A 269 -8.93 -12.41 -11.75
N LYS A 270 -9.62 -12.94 -10.73
CA LYS A 270 -11.05 -12.78 -10.46
C LYS A 270 -11.32 -12.95 -8.96
N PRO A 271 -12.48 -12.48 -8.46
CA PRO A 271 -12.85 -12.71 -7.07
C PRO A 271 -13.39 -14.16 -6.93
N ASP A 272 -12.58 -15.04 -6.34
CA ASP A 272 -12.88 -16.47 -6.20
C ASP A 272 -12.52 -16.95 -4.79
N LEU A 273 -13.54 -17.24 -3.98
CA LEU A 273 -13.36 -17.72 -2.61
C LEU A 273 -12.82 -19.15 -2.54
N ASP A 274 -13.10 -19.97 -3.54
CA ASP A 274 -12.61 -21.36 -3.58
C ASP A 274 -11.11 -21.39 -3.91
N GLU A 275 -10.65 -20.56 -4.86
CA GLU A 275 -9.23 -20.37 -5.15
C GLU A 275 -8.50 -19.80 -3.94
N ALA A 276 -9.08 -18.78 -3.27
CA ALA A 276 -8.52 -18.20 -2.06
C ALA A 276 -8.41 -19.24 -0.93
N LYS A 277 -9.43 -20.07 -0.76
CA LYS A 277 -9.46 -21.16 0.22
C LYS A 277 -8.38 -22.20 -0.07
N GLN A 278 -8.25 -22.64 -1.32
CA GLN A 278 -7.22 -23.60 -1.73
C GLN A 278 -5.81 -23.11 -1.40
N PHE A 279 -5.51 -21.85 -1.68
CA PHE A 279 -4.23 -21.24 -1.33
C PHE A 279 -4.02 -21.20 0.19
N ALA A 280 -5.02 -20.69 0.93
CA ALA A 280 -4.94 -20.56 2.39
C ALA A 280 -4.74 -21.91 3.09
N GLU A 281 -5.52 -22.93 2.74
CA GLU A 281 -5.42 -24.27 3.32
C GLU A 281 -4.05 -24.87 3.09
N ALA A 282 -3.53 -24.81 1.85
CA ALA A 282 -2.20 -25.35 1.52
C ALA A 282 -1.06 -24.64 2.28
N ILE A 283 -1.16 -23.33 2.49
CA ILE A 283 -0.18 -22.60 3.30
C ILE A 283 -0.30 -22.97 4.77
N HIS A 284 -1.53 -23.01 5.31
CA HIS A 284 -1.77 -23.25 6.74
C HIS A 284 -1.49 -24.69 7.16
N ASP A 285 -1.57 -25.66 6.26
CA ASP A 285 -1.15 -27.04 6.54
C ASP A 285 0.31 -27.11 6.97
N LYS A 286 1.18 -26.27 6.43
CA LYS A 286 2.60 -26.23 6.77
C LYS A 286 2.96 -25.09 7.74
N TYR A 287 2.28 -23.96 7.63
CA TYR A 287 2.52 -22.75 8.42
C TYR A 287 1.19 -22.23 9.03
N PRO A 288 0.67 -22.88 10.10
CA PRO A 288 -0.69 -22.64 10.60
C PRO A 288 -1.01 -21.19 10.97
N ASN A 289 0.01 -20.42 11.37
CA ASN A 289 -0.17 -19.03 11.80
C ASN A 289 0.23 -18.01 10.74
N LYS A 290 0.53 -18.44 9.50
CA LYS A 290 0.93 -17.52 8.44
C LYS A 290 -0.22 -16.64 8.03
N MET A 291 -0.05 -15.31 8.18
CA MET A 291 -1.02 -14.34 7.73
C MET A 291 -0.99 -14.19 6.21
N LEU A 292 -2.15 -13.91 5.63
CA LEU A 292 -2.32 -13.74 4.19
C LEU A 292 -2.82 -12.32 3.87
N ALA A 293 -2.55 -11.87 2.65
CA ALA A 293 -3.07 -10.62 2.10
C ALA A 293 -3.86 -10.89 0.81
N TYR A 294 -4.90 -10.10 0.55
CA TYR A 294 -5.75 -10.22 -0.64
C TYR A 294 -6.04 -8.88 -1.30
N ASN A 295 -5.82 -8.83 -2.60
CA ASN A 295 -6.18 -7.67 -3.43
C ASN A 295 -7.65 -7.80 -3.87
N CYS A 296 -8.54 -7.00 -3.28
CA CYS A 296 -9.91 -6.80 -3.74
C CYS A 296 -9.90 -5.87 -4.96
N SER A 297 -9.34 -6.35 -6.06
CA SER A 297 -8.97 -5.53 -7.21
C SER A 297 -10.16 -4.85 -7.89
N PRO A 298 -10.02 -3.56 -8.28
CA PRO A 298 -10.93 -2.90 -9.21
C PRO A 298 -10.91 -3.47 -10.63
N SER A 299 -9.89 -4.26 -10.99
CA SER A 299 -9.86 -5.00 -12.27
C SER A 299 -10.86 -6.13 -12.33
N PHE A 300 -11.41 -6.53 -11.20
CA PHE A 300 -12.50 -7.49 -11.16
C PHE A 300 -13.82 -6.81 -11.50
N ASN A 301 -14.62 -7.41 -12.39
CA ASN A 301 -16.02 -7.03 -12.49
C ASN A 301 -16.81 -7.81 -11.44
N TRP A 302 -16.93 -7.24 -10.24
CA TRP A 302 -17.51 -7.88 -9.08
C TRP A 302 -18.90 -8.45 -9.34
N LYS A 303 -19.82 -7.64 -9.88
CA LYS A 303 -21.21 -8.05 -10.18
C LYS A 303 -21.35 -9.03 -11.33
N LYS A 304 -20.38 -9.10 -12.23
CA LYS A 304 -20.35 -10.12 -13.28
C LYS A 304 -19.95 -11.49 -12.74
N ASN A 305 -19.10 -11.52 -11.71
CA ASN A 305 -18.56 -12.75 -11.14
C ASN A 305 -19.37 -13.28 -9.95
N LEU A 306 -19.97 -12.38 -9.14
CA LEU A 306 -20.61 -12.73 -7.88
C LEU A 306 -21.96 -12.03 -7.71
N ASP A 307 -22.87 -12.67 -6.99
CA ASP A 307 -24.12 -12.05 -6.54
C ASP A 307 -23.88 -11.09 -5.35
N ASP A 308 -24.87 -10.23 -5.09
CA ASP A 308 -24.78 -9.21 -4.04
C ASP A 308 -24.58 -9.80 -2.64
N SER A 309 -25.16 -10.97 -2.37
CA SER A 309 -25.03 -11.65 -1.07
C SER A 309 -23.62 -12.15 -0.84
N THR A 310 -22.98 -12.68 -1.88
CA THR A 310 -21.59 -13.13 -1.83
C THR A 310 -20.62 -11.96 -1.75
N ILE A 311 -20.84 -10.88 -2.52
CA ILE A 311 -20.04 -9.65 -2.43
C ILE A 311 -20.10 -9.10 -1.00
N ALA A 312 -21.27 -9.03 -0.38
CA ALA A 312 -21.47 -8.47 0.96
C ALA A 312 -20.72 -9.23 2.07
N LYS A 313 -20.42 -10.50 1.91
CA LYS A 313 -19.69 -11.33 2.88
C LYS A 313 -18.25 -11.64 2.49
N PHE A 314 -17.83 -11.31 1.27
CA PHE A 314 -16.57 -11.75 0.66
C PHE A 314 -15.34 -11.49 1.55
N GLN A 315 -15.20 -10.27 2.06
CA GLN A 315 -14.06 -9.91 2.92
C GLN A 315 -14.10 -10.62 4.29
N ARG A 316 -15.28 -10.90 4.83
CA ARG A 316 -15.43 -11.67 6.09
C ARG A 316 -15.03 -13.13 5.89
N GLU A 317 -15.43 -13.73 4.78
CA GLU A 317 -15.04 -15.10 4.42
C GLU A 317 -13.51 -15.20 4.23
N LEU A 318 -12.91 -14.24 3.52
CA LEU A 318 -11.44 -14.14 3.41
C LEU A 318 -10.78 -14.00 4.80
N GLY A 319 -11.31 -13.14 5.67
CA GLY A 319 -10.79 -12.97 7.02
C GLY A 319 -10.81 -14.27 7.84
N ALA A 320 -11.88 -15.06 7.70
CA ALA A 320 -12.00 -16.37 8.34
C ALA A 320 -10.97 -17.39 7.81
N MET A 321 -10.49 -17.23 6.57
CA MET A 321 -9.43 -18.04 5.96
C MET A 321 -8.01 -17.56 6.31
N GLY A 322 -7.85 -16.51 7.14
CA GLY A 322 -6.54 -15.97 7.51
C GLY A 322 -6.00 -14.86 6.61
N TYR A 323 -6.80 -14.32 5.69
CA TYR A 323 -6.45 -13.12 4.93
C TYR A 323 -6.57 -11.88 5.83
N LYS A 324 -5.53 -11.61 6.58
CA LYS A 324 -5.49 -10.57 7.61
C LYS A 324 -5.40 -9.15 7.07
N PHE A 325 -4.86 -8.96 5.88
CA PHE A 325 -4.79 -7.68 5.20
C PHE A 325 -5.49 -7.74 3.85
N GLN A 326 -6.51 -6.89 3.66
CA GLN A 326 -7.33 -6.87 2.46
C GLN A 326 -7.45 -5.43 1.96
N PHE A 327 -7.31 -5.21 0.66
CA PHE A 327 -7.21 -3.84 0.15
C PHE A 327 -7.78 -3.68 -1.25
N ILE A 328 -8.25 -2.46 -1.55
CA ILE A 328 -8.67 -2.03 -2.88
C ILE A 328 -7.56 -1.17 -3.46
N THR A 329 -6.80 -1.72 -4.38
CA THR A 329 -5.57 -1.09 -4.91
C THR A 329 -5.79 0.29 -5.52
N LEU A 330 -6.86 0.49 -6.31
CA LEU A 330 -7.07 1.68 -7.13
C LEU A 330 -8.28 2.51 -6.70
N ALA A 331 -8.69 2.40 -5.42
CA ALA A 331 -9.87 3.11 -4.92
C ALA A 331 -9.75 4.63 -5.11
N GLY A 332 -8.59 5.21 -4.83
CA GLY A 332 -8.32 6.63 -4.99
C GLY A 332 -8.42 7.08 -6.43
N PHE A 333 -7.83 6.34 -7.37
CA PHE A 333 -7.89 6.63 -8.79
C PHE A 333 -9.34 6.62 -9.32
N HIS A 334 -10.08 5.55 -9.07
CA HIS A 334 -11.47 5.46 -9.57
C HIS A 334 -12.38 6.49 -8.94
N ASN A 335 -12.25 6.73 -7.63
CA ASN A 335 -13.07 7.73 -6.94
C ASN A 335 -12.78 9.15 -7.47
N LEU A 336 -11.51 9.54 -7.60
CA LEU A 336 -11.10 10.84 -8.11
C LEU A 336 -11.62 11.08 -9.53
N ASN A 337 -11.40 10.12 -10.44
CA ASN A 337 -11.77 10.25 -11.84
C ASN A 337 -13.29 10.28 -12.02
N TYR A 338 -14.01 9.36 -11.37
CA TYR A 338 -15.46 9.28 -11.51
C TYR A 338 -16.18 10.53 -10.96
N ASN A 339 -15.82 10.96 -9.75
CA ASN A 339 -16.49 12.13 -9.16
C ASN A 339 -16.18 13.42 -9.92
N MET A 340 -14.96 13.58 -10.43
CA MET A 340 -14.62 14.74 -11.26
C MET A 340 -15.36 14.70 -12.61
N PHE A 341 -15.46 13.51 -13.23
CA PHE A 341 -16.23 13.36 -14.47
C PHE A 341 -17.70 13.71 -14.28
N GLU A 342 -18.34 13.23 -13.20
CA GLU A 342 -19.75 13.52 -12.91
C GLU A 342 -19.96 15.03 -12.64
N LEU A 343 -19.09 15.64 -11.83
CA LEU A 343 -19.17 17.08 -11.56
C LEU A 343 -18.99 17.90 -12.84
N ALA A 344 -17.99 17.60 -13.65
CA ALA A 344 -17.73 18.34 -14.88
C ALA A 344 -18.88 18.21 -15.89
N ARG A 345 -19.44 17.00 -16.04
CA ARG A 345 -20.60 16.74 -16.92
C ARG A 345 -21.85 17.50 -16.47
N ASP A 346 -22.07 17.58 -15.16
CA ASP A 346 -23.21 18.32 -14.61
C ASP A 346 -22.99 19.84 -14.68
N TYR A 347 -21.78 20.30 -14.38
CA TYR A 347 -21.43 21.72 -14.42
C TYR A 347 -21.57 22.31 -15.82
N GLU A 348 -21.15 21.57 -16.85
CA GLU A 348 -21.32 21.98 -18.27
C GLU A 348 -22.78 22.28 -18.63
N LYS A 349 -23.75 21.62 -17.98
CA LYS A 349 -25.18 21.76 -18.26
C LYS A 349 -25.94 22.67 -17.30
N ARG A 350 -25.47 22.78 -16.07
CA ARG A 350 -26.21 23.38 -14.96
C ARG A 350 -25.45 24.49 -14.24
N ASP A 351 -24.24 24.83 -14.71
CA ASP A 351 -23.39 25.86 -14.12
C ASP A 351 -23.22 25.68 -12.59
N MET A 352 -23.25 26.80 -11.85
CA MET A 352 -23.05 26.79 -10.39
C MET A 352 -24.09 25.94 -9.62
N SER A 353 -25.23 25.63 -10.20
CA SER A 353 -26.21 24.76 -9.50
C SER A 353 -25.71 23.31 -9.36
N ALA A 354 -24.81 22.87 -10.24
CA ALA A 354 -24.15 21.56 -10.11
C ALA A 354 -23.12 21.58 -8.98
N TYR A 355 -22.32 22.64 -8.88
CA TYR A 355 -21.34 22.79 -7.82
C TYR A 355 -22.00 22.96 -6.44
N SER A 356 -23.04 23.79 -6.35
CA SER A 356 -23.83 23.95 -5.12
C SER A 356 -24.40 22.62 -4.61
N ALA A 357 -24.85 21.75 -5.51
CA ALA A 357 -25.34 20.42 -5.14
C ALA A 357 -24.23 19.49 -4.58
N LEU A 358 -22.97 19.67 -5.00
CA LEU A 358 -21.82 19.01 -4.37
C LEU A 358 -21.59 19.58 -2.97
N GLN A 359 -21.56 20.89 -2.84
CA GLN A 359 -21.32 21.60 -1.58
C GLN A 359 -22.34 21.23 -0.51
N GLU A 360 -23.63 21.11 -0.87
CA GLU A 360 -24.66 20.62 0.07
C GLU A 360 -24.38 19.21 0.59
N LYS A 361 -23.85 18.31 -0.26
CA LYS A 361 -23.43 16.97 0.19
C LYS A 361 -22.23 17.01 1.13
N GLU A 362 -21.33 17.95 0.95
CA GLU A 362 -20.20 18.17 1.85
C GLU A 362 -20.70 18.65 3.22
N PHE A 363 -21.62 19.61 3.28
CA PHE A 363 -22.27 20.05 4.53
C PHE A 363 -23.03 18.91 5.22
N GLU A 364 -23.80 18.13 4.48
CA GLU A 364 -24.49 16.96 5.04
C GLU A 364 -23.51 15.93 5.64
N SER A 365 -22.28 15.86 5.11
CA SER A 365 -21.26 14.92 5.55
C SER A 365 -20.50 15.39 6.81
N GLU A 366 -20.63 16.65 7.22
CA GLU A 366 -20.01 17.20 8.44
C GLU A 366 -20.42 16.43 9.69
N LYS A 367 -21.68 15.98 9.77
CA LYS A 367 -22.18 15.12 10.85
C LYS A 367 -21.47 13.78 10.97
N HIS A 368 -20.75 13.37 9.93
CA HIS A 368 -19.94 12.15 9.88
C HIS A 368 -18.43 12.42 10.03
N GLY A 369 -18.05 13.68 10.30
CA GLY A 369 -16.67 14.10 10.54
C GLY A 369 -15.93 14.61 9.30
N TYR A 370 -16.64 14.89 8.19
CA TYR A 370 -16.06 15.59 7.06
C TYR A 370 -15.85 17.07 7.42
N THR A 371 -14.68 17.62 7.13
CA THR A 371 -14.33 19.00 7.54
C THR A 371 -13.69 19.83 6.42
N ALA A 372 -13.55 19.28 5.22
CA ALA A 372 -12.88 19.97 4.12
C ALA A 372 -13.74 21.08 3.46
N THR A 373 -15.00 21.24 3.90
CA THR A 373 -15.78 22.47 3.63
C THR A 373 -15.02 23.71 4.11
N LYS A 374 -14.37 23.63 5.28
CA LYS A 374 -13.46 24.63 5.80
C LYS A 374 -12.03 24.37 5.29
N HIS A 375 -11.82 24.61 4.00
CA HIS A 375 -10.59 24.21 3.33
C HIS A 375 -9.35 25.01 3.76
N GLN A 376 -9.50 26.27 4.22
CA GLN A 376 -8.39 27.05 4.79
C GLN A 376 -7.94 26.45 6.13
N ARG A 377 -8.88 26.13 7.00
CA ARG A 377 -8.62 25.39 8.25
C ARG A 377 -7.99 24.04 7.96
N GLU A 378 -8.54 23.31 6.99
CA GLU A 378 -8.12 21.94 6.63
C GLU A 378 -6.63 21.83 6.29
N VAL A 379 -6.08 22.84 5.62
CA VAL A 379 -4.67 22.89 5.25
C VAL A 379 -3.78 23.56 6.29
N GLY A 380 -4.36 24.07 7.39
CA GLY A 380 -3.65 24.57 8.57
C GLY A 380 -3.40 26.09 8.58
N THR A 381 -4.29 26.90 8.04
CA THR A 381 -4.18 28.37 8.10
C THR A 381 -4.02 28.84 9.56
N GLY A 382 -4.87 28.39 10.49
CA GLY A 382 -4.77 28.74 11.92
C GLY A 382 -3.48 28.28 12.59
N TYR A 383 -2.88 27.16 12.13
CA TYR A 383 -1.56 26.74 12.62
C TYR A 383 -0.48 27.78 12.25
N PHE A 384 -0.50 28.31 11.03
CA PHE A 384 0.47 29.33 10.61
C PHE A 384 0.19 30.70 11.22
N ASP A 385 -1.07 31.02 11.52
CA ASP A 385 -1.41 32.22 12.28
C ASP A 385 -0.77 32.16 13.69
N LEU A 386 -0.85 31.01 14.36
CA LEU A 386 -0.15 30.83 15.64
C LEU A 386 1.38 30.93 15.49
N VAL A 387 1.97 30.39 14.41
CA VAL A 387 3.41 30.58 14.14
C VAL A 387 3.73 32.07 14.01
N ALA A 388 2.93 32.85 13.27
CA ALA A 388 3.15 34.28 13.11
C ALA A 388 3.04 35.04 14.45
N GLN A 389 2.04 34.73 15.27
CA GLN A 389 1.88 35.32 16.62
C GLN A 389 2.99 34.92 17.57
N THR A 390 3.52 33.70 17.45
CA THR A 390 4.65 33.26 18.27
C THR A 390 5.95 33.99 17.91
N ILE A 391 6.12 34.31 16.63
CA ILE A 391 7.27 35.10 16.15
C ILE A 391 7.12 36.57 16.56
N SER A 392 5.92 37.14 16.43
CA SER A 392 5.62 38.53 16.75
C SER A 392 4.24 38.60 17.40
N GLN A 393 4.21 38.95 18.70
CA GLN A 393 2.97 39.02 19.50
C GLN A 393 1.93 40.00 18.94
N ASP A 394 2.37 41.00 18.22
CA ASP A 394 1.57 42.08 17.59
C ASP A 394 1.41 41.85 16.06
N SER A 395 1.58 40.63 15.59
CA SER A 395 1.34 40.30 14.18
C SER A 395 -0.09 40.65 13.79
N SER A 396 -0.23 41.50 12.78
CA SER A 396 -1.51 41.91 12.20
C SER A 396 -1.85 41.16 10.89
N THR A 397 -0.99 40.20 10.50
CA THR A 397 -1.15 39.47 9.23
C THR A 397 -1.75 38.07 9.45
N LEU A 398 -2.68 37.94 10.40
CA LEU A 398 -3.41 36.70 10.62
C LEU A 398 -4.36 36.48 9.46
N ALA A 399 -4.45 35.25 8.98
CA ALA A 399 -5.14 34.94 7.73
C ALA A 399 -6.52 34.29 7.93
N LEU A 400 -6.76 33.64 9.06
CA LEU A 400 -8.04 32.98 9.35
C LEU A 400 -9.07 33.97 9.91
N ASP A 401 -8.67 34.86 10.82
CA ASP A 401 -9.51 35.90 11.41
C ASP A 401 -10.04 36.87 10.33
N GLY A 402 -11.35 37.07 10.27
CA GLY A 402 -12.04 37.88 9.26
C GLY A 402 -11.99 37.28 7.85
N SER A 403 -11.69 36.01 7.71
CA SER A 403 -11.75 35.31 6.42
C SER A 403 -13.19 34.99 6.00
N THR A 404 -13.41 34.83 4.69
CA THR A 404 -14.72 34.38 4.19
C THR A 404 -15.12 33.01 4.70
N GLU A 405 -14.16 32.16 5.06
CA GLU A 405 -14.42 30.85 5.67
C GLU A 405 -14.97 31.02 7.09
N GLU A 406 -14.42 31.94 7.88
CA GLU A 406 -14.92 32.20 9.24
C GLU A 406 -16.31 32.84 9.21
N GLU A 407 -16.55 33.75 8.23
CA GLU A 407 -17.83 34.48 8.13
C GLU A 407 -18.98 33.65 7.55
N GLN A 408 -18.72 32.64 6.74
CA GLN A 408 -19.73 31.93 5.95
C GLN A 408 -19.89 30.45 6.30
N PHE A 409 -18.97 29.86 7.03
CA PHE A 409 -18.92 28.44 7.39
C PHE A 409 -18.70 28.27 8.91
#